data_f0335a254174c4bf2a04d383558ae66b
#
_entry.id   f0335a254174c4bf2a04d383558ae66b
#
_cell.length_a   1.000
_cell.length_b   1.000
_cell.length_c   1.000
_cell.angle_alpha   90.00
_cell.angle_beta   90.00
_cell.angle_gamma   90.00
#
_symmetry.space_group_name_H-M   'P 1'
#
loop_
_entity.id
_entity.type
_entity.pdbx_description
1 polymer ?
#
loop_
_entity_poly.entity_id
_entity_poly.type
_entity_poly.pdbx_seq_one_letter_code
_entity_poly.pdbx_strand_id
1 'polypeptide(L)'
;MEIDLKTDSRKVKPGDTFIAIRNVNRDGHDYIPQAIKNGATKVIVEEGNYDVETVVVEDTRVYLKDYLYEHYYPYFKDMKLIGVTGTNGKTTIGYMMYQMMTMLDIPCAYMGTIGFYYCGNFIKMVNTTPDVDVLYDYFIKAKDAGCKVLVMEVSSHALAKDRIHGLEFDEVAFTNLTQDHLDFHKTLENYANAKQLLFKKTRGKN
;
A
#
# COMPACT_ATOMS: atom_id res chain seq x y z
N MET A 1 -7.09 13.35 7.08
CA MET A 1 -7.91 12.85 5.95
C MET A 1 -8.23 11.38 6.17
N GLU A 2 -9.42 10.87 5.83
CA GLU A 2 -9.78 9.45 6.01
C GLU A 2 -10.25 8.88 4.67
N ILE A 3 -9.85 7.62 4.36
CA ILE A 3 -10.30 6.92 3.15
C ILE A 3 -11.74 6.48 3.38
N ASP A 4 -12.66 6.89 2.50
CA ASP A 4 -14.09 6.56 2.53
C ASP A 4 -14.44 5.22 1.84
N LEU A 5 -13.51 4.66 1.06
CA LEU A 5 -13.63 3.35 0.41
C LEU A 5 -13.06 2.25 1.31
N LYS A 6 -13.90 1.33 1.78
CA LYS A 6 -13.53 0.27 2.72
C LYS A 6 -13.52 -1.11 2.06
N THR A 7 -12.47 -1.87 2.30
CA THR A 7 -12.31 -3.28 1.88
C THR A 7 -12.71 -4.28 2.97
N ASP A 8 -12.82 -3.81 4.23
CA ASP A 8 -13.21 -4.62 5.40
C ASP A 8 -14.58 -4.13 5.91
N SER A 9 -15.61 -4.99 5.78
CA SER A 9 -16.99 -4.66 6.20
C SER A 9 -17.10 -4.23 7.67
N ARG A 10 -16.22 -4.71 8.54
CA ARG A 10 -16.18 -4.39 9.97
C ARG A 10 -15.71 -2.96 10.25
N LYS A 11 -15.02 -2.33 9.30
CA LYS A 11 -14.50 -0.96 9.39
C LYS A 11 -15.42 0.07 8.74
N VAL A 12 -16.48 -0.39 8.09
CA VAL A 12 -17.47 0.48 7.45
C VAL A 12 -18.18 1.32 8.51
N LYS A 13 -18.30 2.61 8.26
CA LYS A 13 -19.03 3.60 9.03
C LYS A 13 -20.22 4.11 8.19
N PRO A 14 -21.26 4.72 8.84
CA PRO A 14 -22.34 5.34 8.10
C PRO A 14 -21.85 6.36 7.06
N GLY A 15 -22.26 6.16 5.81
CA GLY A 15 -21.86 6.99 4.67
C GLY A 15 -20.67 6.48 3.86
N ASP A 16 -19.94 5.48 4.35
CA ASP A 16 -18.81 4.90 3.62
C ASP A 16 -19.27 4.13 2.37
N THR A 17 -18.34 3.99 1.43
CA THR A 17 -18.43 3.06 0.30
C THR A 17 -17.73 1.75 0.64
N PHE A 18 -18.36 0.60 0.41
CA PHE A 18 -17.73 -0.71 0.54
C PHE A 18 -17.36 -1.26 -0.82
N ILE A 19 -16.15 -1.80 -0.98
CA ILE A 19 -15.71 -2.49 -2.18
C ILE A 19 -15.50 -3.98 -1.91
N ALA A 20 -16.18 -4.82 -2.69
CA ALA A 20 -16.17 -6.28 -2.54
C ALA A 20 -15.00 -6.89 -3.32
N ILE A 21 -13.85 -7.06 -2.67
CA ILE A 21 -12.66 -7.65 -3.30
C ILE A 21 -12.71 -9.18 -3.32
N ARG A 22 -12.62 -9.77 -4.50
CA ARG A 22 -12.46 -11.21 -4.68
C ARG A 22 -11.03 -11.65 -4.43
N ASN A 23 -10.79 -12.52 -3.45
CA ASN A 23 -9.52 -13.16 -3.18
C ASN A 23 -9.61 -14.67 -3.39
N VAL A 24 -8.46 -15.34 -3.54
CA VAL A 24 -8.40 -16.81 -3.77
C VAL A 24 -9.16 -17.61 -2.73
N ASN A 25 -9.15 -17.16 -1.46
CA ASN A 25 -9.75 -17.88 -0.33
C ASN A 25 -10.97 -17.18 0.26
N ARG A 26 -11.38 -16.02 -0.25
CA ARG A 26 -12.50 -15.23 0.28
C ARG A 26 -13.10 -14.39 -0.84
N ASP A 27 -14.40 -14.39 -0.95
CA ASP A 27 -15.14 -13.46 -1.79
C ASP A 27 -15.66 -12.29 -0.94
N GLY A 28 -15.28 -11.07 -1.32
CA GLY A 28 -15.75 -9.84 -0.67
C GLY A 28 -17.26 -9.65 -0.77
N HIS A 29 -17.90 -10.24 -1.80
CA HIS A 29 -19.34 -10.16 -2.02
C HIS A 29 -20.14 -10.80 -0.87
N ASP A 30 -19.60 -11.80 -0.19
CA ASP A 30 -20.24 -12.44 0.98
C ASP A 30 -20.41 -11.47 2.16
N TYR A 31 -19.64 -10.37 2.20
CA TYR A 31 -19.63 -9.40 3.29
C TYR A 31 -20.46 -8.15 3.00
N ILE A 32 -21.06 -8.02 1.82
CA ILE A 32 -21.88 -6.86 1.44
C ILE A 32 -23.07 -6.66 2.40
N PRO A 33 -23.85 -7.72 2.80
CA PRO A 33 -24.92 -7.53 3.75
C PRO A 33 -24.45 -6.94 5.09
N GLN A 34 -23.26 -7.34 5.56
CA GLN A 34 -22.69 -6.79 6.78
C GLN A 34 -22.23 -5.34 6.59
N ALA A 35 -21.65 -5.00 5.43
CA ALA A 35 -21.24 -3.63 5.13
C ALA A 35 -22.46 -2.69 5.08
N ILE A 36 -23.57 -3.09 4.45
CA ILE A 36 -24.81 -2.34 4.40
C ILE A 36 -25.38 -2.16 5.82
N LYS A 37 -25.42 -3.22 6.62
CA LYS A 37 -25.86 -3.16 8.02
C LYS A 37 -25.02 -2.19 8.86
N ASN A 38 -23.72 -2.04 8.56
CA ASN A 38 -22.81 -1.11 9.23
C ASN A 38 -22.92 0.32 8.69
N GLY A 39 -23.75 0.56 7.67
CA GLY A 39 -24.05 1.88 7.14
C GLY A 39 -23.39 2.25 5.82
N ALA A 40 -22.89 1.26 5.05
CA ALA A 40 -22.47 1.53 3.67
C ALA A 40 -23.66 2.08 2.87
N THR A 41 -23.44 3.20 2.19
CA THR A 41 -24.44 3.83 1.31
C THR A 41 -24.21 3.48 -0.15
N LYS A 42 -23.05 2.92 -0.45
CA LYS A 42 -22.61 2.52 -1.79
C LYS A 42 -21.79 1.26 -1.74
N VAL A 43 -21.94 0.40 -2.72
CA VAL A 43 -21.11 -0.80 -2.90
C VAL A 43 -20.51 -0.85 -4.29
N ILE A 44 -19.23 -1.24 -4.37
CA ILE A 44 -18.52 -1.49 -5.62
C ILE A 44 -18.36 -3.02 -5.74
N VAL A 45 -18.83 -3.60 -6.83
CA VAL A 45 -18.95 -5.05 -7.00
C VAL A 45 -18.58 -5.48 -8.42
N GLU A 46 -18.28 -6.75 -8.63
CA GLU A 46 -18.10 -7.32 -9.97
C GLU A 46 -19.41 -7.86 -10.55
N GLU A 47 -20.40 -8.13 -9.71
CA GLU A 47 -21.72 -8.60 -10.10
C GLU A 47 -22.78 -8.36 -9.01
N GLY A 48 -24.06 -8.41 -9.39
CA GLY A 48 -25.17 -8.29 -8.46
C GLY A 48 -25.78 -6.89 -8.39
N ASN A 49 -26.86 -6.77 -7.60
CA ASN A 49 -27.55 -5.52 -7.29
C ASN A 49 -28.02 -5.58 -5.83
N TYR A 50 -27.91 -4.51 -5.09
CA TYR A 50 -28.13 -4.45 -3.65
C TYR A 50 -29.00 -3.26 -3.28
N ASP A 51 -29.55 -3.26 -2.04
CA ASP A 51 -30.48 -2.23 -1.54
C ASP A 51 -29.81 -0.87 -1.24
N VAL A 52 -28.64 -0.62 -1.84
CA VAL A 52 -27.88 0.64 -1.77
C VAL A 52 -27.34 0.97 -3.16
N GLU A 53 -26.79 2.16 -3.34
CA GLU A 53 -26.13 2.50 -4.60
C GLU A 53 -25.11 1.43 -5.00
N THR A 54 -25.33 0.77 -6.14
CA THR A 54 -24.50 -0.34 -6.60
C THR A 54 -23.77 0.06 -7.88
N VAL A 55 -22.45 0.01 -7.85
CA VAL A 55 -21.59 0.22 -9.03
C VAL A 55 -20.96 -1.10 -9.41
N VAL A 56 -21.27 -1.59 -10.60
CA VAL A 56 -20.69 -2.81 -11.16
C VAL A 56 -19.46 -2.45 -12.00
N VAL A 57 -18.33 -3.10 -11.70
CA VAL A 57 -17.05 -2.90 -12.38
C VAL A 57 -16.49 -4.25 -12.86
N GLU A 58 -15.61 -4.23 -13.84
CA GLU A 58 -15.00 -5.45 -14.39
C GLU A 58 -14.07 -6.15 -13.39
N ASP A 59 -13.26 -5.38 -12.66
CA ASP A 59 -12.32 -5.86 -11.65
C ASP A 59 -12.26 -4.86 -10.48
N THR A 60 -12.72 -5.29 -9.31
CA THR A 60 -12.76 -4.47 -8.11
C THR A 60 -11.37 -4.12 -7.58
N ARG A 61 -10.33 -4.92 -7.86
CA ARG A 61 -8.94 -4.62 -7.43
C ARG A 61 -8.33 -3.53 -8.28
N VAL A 62 -8.59 -3.53 -9.57
CA VAL A 62 -8.15 -2.46 -10.48
C VAL A 62 -8.84 -1.17 -10.08
N TYR A 63 -10.16 -1.23 -9.93
CA TYR A 63 -10.95 -0.06 -9.49
C TYR A 63 -10.45 0.52 -8.16
N LEU A 64 -10.17 -0.32 -7.16
CA LEU A 64 -9.63 0.13 -5.86
C LEU A 64 -8.32 0.91 -6.02
N LYS A 65 -7.40 0.39 -6.82
CA LYS A 65 -6.09 1.01 -7.04
C LYS A 65 -6.22 2.37 -7.73
N ASP A 66 -7.03 2.44 -8.79
CA ASP A 66 -7.23 3.65 -9.55
C ASP A 66 -7.97 4.70 -8.71
N TYR A 67 -9.00 4.29 -7.96
CA TYR A 67 -9.71 5.17 -7.04
C TYR A 67 -8.79 5.77 -5.98
N LEU A 68 -7.96 4.96 -5.33
CA LEU A 68 -7.01 5.44 -4.32
C LEU A 68 -5.98 6.39 -4.93
N TYR A 69 -5.48 6.08 -6.12
CA TYR A 69 -4.54 6.95 -6.83
C TYR A 69 -5.17 8.29 -7.19
N GLU A 70 -6.34 8.31 -7.79
CA GLU A 70 -6.99 9.54 -8.24
C GLU A 70 -7.40 10.45 -7.07
N HIS A 71 -7.93 9.87 -5.97
CA HIS A 71 -8.53 10.64 -4.89
C HIS A 71 -7.56 10.96 -3.75
N TYR A 72 -6.57 10.10 -3.49
CA TYR A 72 -5.71 10.24 -2.29
C TYR A 72 -4.23 10.50 -2.59
N TYR A 73 -3.69 10.04 -3.72
CA TYR A 73 -2.29 10.33 -4.07
C TYR A 73 -1.98 11.84 -4.12
N PRO A 74 -2.82 12.73 -4.67
CA PRO A 74 -2.58 14.17 -4.68
C PRO A 74 -2.36 14.78 -3.29
N TYR A 75 -2.90 14.17 -2.23
CA TYR A 75 -2.78 14.66 -0.86
C TYR A 75 -1.37 14.52 -0.30
N PHE A 76 -0.66 13.48 -0.64
CA PHE A 76 0.69 13.19 -0.12
C PHE A 76 1.78 13.15 -1.19
N LYS A 77 1.47 13.48 -2.44
CA LYS A 77 2.42 13.41 -3.57
C LYS A 77 3.69 14.26 -3.43
N ASP A 78 3.66 15.27 -2.55
CA ASP A 78 4.79 16.14 -2.25
C ASP A 78 5.71 15.58 -1.14
N MET A 79 5.34 14.49 -0.47
CA MET A 79 6.26 13.76 0.38
C MET A 79 7.33 13.07 -0.47
N LYS A 80 8.58 13.13 0.00
CA LYS A 80 9.67 12.38 -0.63
C LYS A 80 9.58 10.91 -0.28
N LEU A 81 9.57 10.04 -1.29
CA LEU A 81 9.53 8.60 -1.13
C LEU A 81 10.87 7.97 -1.44
N ILE A 82 11.38 7.17 -0.51
CA ILE A 82 12.61 6.39 -0.67
C ILE A 82 12.24 4.90 -0.58
N GLY A 83 12.47 4.16 -1.65
CA GLY A 83 12.17 2.73 -1.73
C GLY A 83 13.43 1.88 -1.57
N VAL A 84 13.40 0.91 -0.65
CA VAL A 84 14.50 -0.04 -0.44
C VAL A 84 14.05 -1.45 -0.80
N THR A 85 14.69 -2.06 -1.79
CA THR A 85 14.44 -3.47 -2.17
C THR A 85 15.74 -4.29 -2.15
N GLY A 86 15.62 -5.59 -2.26
CA GLY A 86 16.71 -6.56 -2.23
C GLY A 86 16.31 -7.83 -1.49
N THR A 87 17.20 -8.82 -1.42
CA THR A 87 16.93 -10.03 -0.63
C THR A 87 17.10 -9.74 0.86
N ASN A 88 18.28 -9.31 1.27
CA ASN A 88 18.64 -9.02 2.65
C ASN A 88 19.00 -7.55 2.84
N GLY A 89 18.94 -7.05 4.09
CA GLY A 89 19.39 -5.70 4.44
C GLY A 89 18.38 -4.59 4.24
N LYS A 90 17.19 -4.83 3.67
CA LYS A 90 16.14 -3.83 3.50
C LYS A 90 15.79 -3.12 4.81
N THR A 91 15.48 -3.90 5.84
CA THR A 91 15.12 -3.40 7.18
C THR A 91 16.26 -2.62 7.81
N THR A 92 17.48 -3.16 7.75
CA THR A 92 18.66 -2.48 8.31
C THR A 92 18.87 -1.12 7.66
N ILE A 93 18.92 -1.07 6.34
CA ILE A 93 19.16 0.18 5.60
C ILE A 93 17.98 1.16 5.79
N GLY A 94 16.76 0.70 5.60
CA GLY A 94 15.58 1.56 5.71
C GLY A 94 15.42 2.16 7.10
N TYR A 95 15.60 1.35 8.15
CA TYR A 95 15.48 1.83 9.52
C TYR A 95 16.66 2.70 9.96
N MET A 96 17.89 2.41 9.50
CA MET A 96 19.03 3.31 9.71
C MET A 96 18.80 4.67 9.08
N MET A 97 18.29 4.73 7.85
CA MET A 97 17.95 6.00 7.19
C MET A 97 16.91 6.79 8.00
N TYR A 98 15.88 6.11 8.49
CA TYR A 98 14.87 6.72 9.37
C TYR A 98 15.51 7.30 10.65
N GLN A 99 16.37 6.51 11.33
CA GLN A 99 17.05 6.98 12.53
C GLN A 99 17.95 8.17 12.26
N MET A 100 18.75 8.14 11.17
CA MET A 100 19.61 9.25 10.78
C MET A 100 18.82 10.52 10.50
N MET A 101 17.70 10.43 9.78
CA MET A 101 16.81 11.56 9.51
C MET A 101 16.20 12.10 10.81
N THR A 102 15.78 11.22 11.72
CA THR A 102 15.25 11.61 13.03
C THR A 102 16.31 12.34 13.87
N MET A 103 17.56 11.89 13.86
CA MET A 103 18.67 12.55 14.55
C MET A 103 19.03 13.93 13.97
N LEU A 104 18.68 14.16 12.71
CA LEU A 104 18.85 15.44 12.00
C LEU A 104 17.59 16.33 12.07
N ASP A 105 16.61 15.99 12.91
CA ASP A 105 15.33 16.69 13.05
C ASP A 105 14.53 16.79 11.74
N ILE A 106 14.73 15.84 10.82
CA ILE A 106 13.95 15.74 9.58
C ILE A 106 12.66 14.96 9.87
N PRO A 107 11.46 15.56 9.73
CA PRO A 107 10.20 14.87 9.94
C PRO A 107 10.03 13.72 8.95
N CYS A 108 10.18 12.49 9.41
CA CYS A 108 10.20 11.32 8.56
C CYS A 108 9.36 10.17 9.09
N ALA A 109 9.05 9.25 8.18
CA ALA A 109 8.41 7.98 8.48
C ALA A 109 9.26 6.82 7.93
N TYR A 110 9.11 5.65 8.56
CA TYR A 110 9.64 4.38 8.07
C TYR A 110 8.52 3.34 8.02
N MET A 111 8.46 2.59 6.94
CA MET A 111 7.50 1.50 6.75
C MET A 111 8.24 0.23 6.34
N GLY A 112 8.13 -0.83 7.13
CA GLY A 112 8.81 -2.09 6.82
C GLY A 112 8.52 -3.22 7.79
N THR A 113 9.39 -4.21 7.80
CA THR A 113 9.22 -5.46 8.56
C THR A 113 9.02 -5.24 10.07
N ILE A 114 9.68 -4.25 10.65
CA ILE A 114 9.59 -3.97 12.09
C ILE A 114 8.42 -3.06 12.48
N GLY A 115 7.67 -2.54 11.51
CA GLY A 115 6.48 -1.72 11.73
C GLY A 115 6.45 -0.45 10.91
N PHE A 116 5.45 0.38 11.19
CA PHE A 116 5.30 1.71 10.62
C PHE A 116 5.56 2.76 11.71
N TYR A 117 6.65 3.51 11.56
CA TYR A 117 7.07 4.61 12.44
C TYR A 117 6.85 5.93 11.71
N TYR A 118 6.21 6.90 12.34
CA TYR A 118 5.93 8.18 11.71
C TYR A 118 5.84 9.32 12.73
N CYS A 119 6.79 10.24 12.69
CA CYS A 119 6.82 11.42 13.56
C CYS A 119 6.51 11.10 15.05
N GLY A 120 7.19 10.11 15.62
CA GLY A 120 7.04 9.68 17.02
C GLY A 120 5.90 8.68 17.28
N ASN A 121 5.07 8.36 16.30
CA ASN A 121 4.02 7.35 16.38
C ASN A 121 4.51 5.99 15.86
N PHE A 122 3.81 4.91 16.27
CA PHE A 122 4.11 3.55 15.86
C PHE A 122 2.84 2.74 15.61
N ILE A 123 2.85 1.96 14.52
CA ILE A 123 1.83 0.95 14.22
C ILE A 123 2.55 -0.37 13.89
N LYS A 124 2.16 -1.45 14.57
CA LYS A 124 2.63 -2.79 14.23
C LYS A 124 2.05 -3.23 12.89
N MET A 125 2.89 -3.70 12.00
CA MET A 125 2.47 -4.18 10.67
C MET A 125 2.47 -5.71 10.61
N VAL A 126 1.62 -6.26 9.74
CA VAL A 126 1.57 -7.69 9.45
C VAL A 126 2.51 -8.05 8.28
N ASN A 127 2.55 -7.19 7.27
CA ASN A 127 3.36 -7.38 6.07
C ASN A 127 4.43 -6.29 5.97
N THR A 128 5.61 -6.64 5.48
CA THR A 128 6.70 -5.68 5.18
C THR A 128 6.23 -4.54 4.27
N THR A 129 5.42 -4.86 3.27
CA THR A 129 4.75 -3.91 2.37
C THR A 129 3.27 -4.28 2.37
N PRO A 130 2.39 -3.47 2.96
CA PRO A 130 0.96 -3.78 3.08
C PRO A 130 0.23 -3.77 1.73
N ASP A 131 -1.04 -4.17 1.74
CA ASP A 131 -1.92 -4.03 0.58
C ASP A 131 -2.25 -2.55 0.32
N VAL A 132 -2.67 -2.24 -0.90
CA VAL A 132 -2.75 -0.86 -1.40
C VAL A 132 -3.61 0.07 -0.54
N ASP A 133 -4.73 -0.40 -0.03
CA ASP A 133 -5.65 0.37 0.83
C ASP A 133 -5.01 0.74 2.17
N VAL A 134 -4.34 -0.22 2.81
CA VAL A 134 -3.59 0.02 4.06
C VAL A 134 -2.38 0.90 3.81
N LEU A 135 -1.72 0.73 2.65
CA LEU A 135 -0.58 1.52 2.25
C LEU A 135 -0.94 3.01 2.14
N TYR A 136 -2.03 3.33 1.41
CA TYR A 136 -2.51 4.70 1.25
C TYR A 136 -2.95 5.31 2.60
N ASP A 137 -3.62 4.54 3.46
CA ASP A 137 -3.98 4.99 4.83
C ASP A 137 -2.73 5.38 5.64
N TYR A 138 -1.64 4.62 5.53
CA TYR A 138 -0.39 4.93 6.20
C TYR A 138 0.32 6.17 5.62
N PHE A 139 0.25 6.38 4.30
CA PHE A 139 0.75 7.62 3.69
C PHE A 139 -0.02 8.85 4.19
N ILE A 140 -1.34 8.76 4.28
CA ILE A 140 -2.19 9.82 4.83
C ILE A 140 -1.81 10.11 6.28
N LYS A 141 -1.66 9.07 7.12
CA LYS A 141 -1.24 9.22 8.52
C LYS A 141 0.13 9.88 8.66
N ALA A 142 1.10 9.48 7.84
CA ALA A 142 2.42 10.11 7.84
C ALA A 142 2.32 11.60 7.45
N LYS A 143 1.55 11.92 6.42
CA LYS A 143 1.32 13.30 5.96
C LYS A 143 0.63 14.14 7.03
N ASP A 144 -0.43 13.62 7.66
CA ASP A 144 -1.18 14.30 8.72
C ASP A 144 -0.31 14.55 9.96
N ALA A 145 0.63 13.65 10.26
CA ALA A 145 1.62 13.82 11.33
C ALA A 145 2.77 14.78 10.96
N GLY A 146 2.78 15.33 9.75
CA GLY A 146 3.77 16.31 9.29
C GLY A 146 5.06 15.71 8.71
N CYS A 147 5.11 14.39 8.46
CA CYS A 147 6.27 13.77 7.82
C CYS A 147 6.50 14.36 6.41
N LYS A 148 7.77 14.62 6.09
CA LYS A 148 8.22 15.15 4.79
C LYS A 148 8.85 14.07 3.92
N VAL A 149 9.38 13.03 4.55
CA VAL A 149 10.05 11.90 3.90
C VAL A 149 9.44 10.61 4.42
N LEU A 150 9.27 9.62 3.54
CA LEU A 150 8.91 8.25 3.93
C LEU A 150 9.90 7.28 3.30
N VAL A 151 10.58 6.52 4.14
CA VAL A 151 11.44 5.39 3.73
C VAL A 151 10.63 4.12 3.84
N MET A 152 10.51 3.34 2.76
CA MET A 152 9.77 2.08 2.81
C MET A 152 10.54 0.91 2.25
N GLU A 153 10.38 -0.24 2.90
CA GLU A 153 10.80 -1.51 2.34
C GLU A 153 9.80 -1.95 1.26
N VAL A 154 10.32 -2.25 0.08
CA VAL A 154 9.50 -2.75 -1.04
C VAL A 154 9.85 -4.20 -1.33
N SER A 155 8.97 -5.11 -0.93
CA SER A 155 9.14 -6.54 -1.15
C SER A 155 8.87 -6.93 -2.60
N SER A 156 9.52 -8.00 -3.08
CA SER A 156 9.27 -8.54 -4.43
C SER A 156 7.83 -8.98 -4.65
N HIS A 157 7.18 -9.49 -3.60
CA HIS A 157 5.74 -9.81 -3.63
C HIS A 157 4.87 -8.58 -3.84
N ALA A 158 5.20 -7.47 -3.18
CA ALA A 158 4.46 -6.21 -3.34
C ALA A 158 4.60 -5.66 -4.76
N LEU A 159 5.80 -5.76 -5.33
CA LEU A 159 6.08 -5.36 -6.71
C LEU A 159 5.33 -6.26 -7.71
N ALA A 160 5.41 -7.58 -7.55
CA ALA A 160 4.73 -8.53 -8.43
C ALA A 160 3.19 -8.44 -8.36
N LYS A 161 2.64 -8.05 -7.19
CA LYS A 161 1.19 -7.86 -6.97
C LYS A 161 0.73 -6.42 -7.17
N ASP A 162 1.64 -5.53 -7.58
CA ASP A 162 1.40 -4.10 -7.77
C ASP A 162 0.71 -3.42 -6.57
N ARG A 163 1.16 -3.77 -5.34
CA ARG A 163 0.65 -3.13 -4.12
C ARG A 163 1.04 -1.66 -3.99
N ILE A 164 2.08 -1.24 -4.73
CA ILE A 164 2.57 0.13 -4.77
C ILE A 164 2.06 0.88 -6.02
N HIS A 165 0.83 0.55 -6.46
CA HIS A 165 0.19 1.19 -7.60
C HIS A 165 0.16 2.71 -7.45
N GLY A 166 0.49 3.43 -8.53
CA GLY A 166 0.47 4.91 -8.57
C GLY A 166 1.58 5.59 -7.77
N LEU A 167 2.36 4.87 -6.94
CA LEU A 167 3.46 5.50 -6.22
C LEU A 167 4.67 5.73 -7.13
N GLU A 168 5.27 6.91 -6.99
CA GLU A 168 6.54 7.28 -7.62
C GLU A 168 7.56 7.60 -6.54
N PHE A 169 8.77 7.07 -6.69
CA PHE A 169 9.86 7.21 -5.72
C PHE A 169 10.85 8.28 -6.16
N ASP A 170 11.27 9.13 -5.25
CA ASP A 170 12.35 10.10 -5.49
C ASP A 170 13.69 9.38 -5.56
N GLU A 171 13.90 8.39 -4.67
CA GLU A 171 15.11 7.58 -4.61
C GLU A 171 14.77 6.10 -4.43
N VAL A 172 15.55 5.22 -5.03
CA VAL A 172 15.44 3.78 -4.85
C VAL A 172 16.80 3.16 -4.56
N ALA A 173 16.83 2.22 -3.63
CA ALA A 173 18.02 1.47 -3.28
C ALA A 173 17.79 -0.03 -3.48
N PHE A 174 18.79 -0.69 -4.08
CA PHE A 174 18.87 -2.15 -4.22
C PHE A 174 20.03 -2.65 -3.37
N THR A 175 19.76 -3.53 -2.42
CA THR A 175 20.77 -3.99 -1.49
C THR A 175 21.59 -5.16 -2.05
N ASN A 176 20.93 -6.25 -2.41
CA ASN A 176 21.55 -7.46 -2.98
C ASN A 176 20.48 -8.39 -3.56
N LEU A 177 20.96 -9.40 -4.32
CA LEU A 177 20.14 -10.50 -4.84
C LEU A 177 20.80 -11.82 -4.47
N THR A 178 20.14 -12.60 -3.63
CA THR A 178 20.48 -13.99 -3.34
C THR A 178 19.24 -14.86 -3.49
N GLN A 179 19.37 -16.17 -3.46
CA GLN A 179 18.24 -17.08 -3.62
C GLN A 179 17.26 -16.94 -2.44
N ASP A 180 16.00 -16.59 -2.76
CA ASP A 180 14.89 -16.52 -1.81
C ASP A 180 13.56 -16.50 -2.57
N HIS A 181 12.44 -16.82 -1.91
CA HIS A 181 11.08 -16.75 -2.46
C HIS A 181 10.86 -17.45 -3.80
N LEU A 182 11.59 -18.54 -4.07
CA LEU A 182 11.42 -19.31 -5.33
C LEU A 182 10.13 -20.14 -5.34
N ASP A 183 9.52 -20.38 -4.20
CA ASP A 183 8.17 -20.91 -4.08
C ASP A 183 7.14 -20.04 -4.84
N PHE A 184 7.29 -18.72 -4.75
CA PHE A 184 6.45 -17.73 -5.42
C PHE A 184 6.97 -17.36 -6.83
N HIS A 185 8.24 -16.94 -6.94
CA HIS A 185 8.81 -16.42 -8.20
C HIS A 185 9.23 -17.49 -9.19
N LYS A 186 9.37 -18.77 -8.76
CA LYS A 186 9.79 -19.94 -9.54
C LYS A 186 11.26 -19.94 -9.95
N THR A 187 11.80 -18.81 -10.40
CA THR A 187 13.20 -18.67 -10.82
C THR A 187 13.87 -17.44 -10.20
N LEU A 188 15.20 -17.45 -10.10
CA LEU A 188 15.97 -16.30 -9.65
C LEU A 188 15.83 -15.11 -10.61
N GLU A 189 15.68 -15.40 -11.90
CA GLU A 189 15.46 -14.38 -12.93
C GLU A 189 14.11 -13.66 -12.72
N ASN A 190 13.02 -14.40 -12.51
CA ASN A 190 11.72 -13.80 -12.21
C ASN A 190 11.75 -12.98 -10.92
N TYR A 191 12.50 -13.46 -9.92
CA TYR A 191 12.69 -12.74 -8.65
C TYR A 191 13.46 -11.42 -8.86
N ALA A 192 14.52 -11.43 -9.68
CA ALA A 192 15.26 -10.24 -10.07
C ALA A 192 14.38 -9.26 -10.86
N ASN A 193 13.65 -9.76 -11.85
CA ASN A 193 12.73 -8.97 -12.67
C ASN A 193 11.64 -8.29 -11.82
N ALA A 194 11.09 -9.00 -10.83
CA ALA A 194 10.14 -8.40 -9.89
C ALA A 194 10.76 -7.22 -9.13
N LYS A 195 12.00 -7.34 -8.65
CA LYS A 195 12.68 -6.23 -7.95
C LYS A 195 13.02 -5.04 -8.87
N GLN A 196 13.32 -5.31 -10.14
CA GLN A 196 13.59 -4.26 -11.12
C GLN A 196 12.40 -3.33 -11.35
N LEU A 197 11.17 -3.79 -11.11
CA LEU A 197 9.97 -2.96 -11.23
C LEU A 197 10.03 -1.70 -10.36
N LEU A 198 10.74 -1.73 -9.22
CA LEU A 198 10.90 -0.56 -8.38
C LEU A 198 11.62 0.58 -9.09
N PHE A 199 12.64 0.26 -9.89
CA PHE A 199 13.42 1.28 -10.62
C PHE A 199 12.61 1.97 -11.72
N LYS A 200 11.59 1.28 -12.27
CA LYS A 200 10.65 1.87 -13.24
C LYS A 200 9.68 2.87 -12.61
N LYS A 201 9.59 2.88 -11.28
CA LYS A 201 8.73 3.79 -10.52
C LYS A 201 9.50 4.99 -9.94
N THR A 202 10.71 5.29 -10.45
CA THR A 202 11.49 6.45 -10.03
C THR A 202 11.04 7.70 -10.78
N ARG A 203 10.76 8.81 -10.05
CA ARG A 203 10.36 10.09 -10.62
C ARG A 203 11.38 10.61 -11.65
N GLY A 204 10.88 11.15 -12.75
CA GLY A 204 11.71 11.82 -13.77
C GLY A 204 12.62 10.92 -14.59
N LYS A 205 12.45 9.58 -14.54
CA LYS A 205 13.10 8.63 -15.43
C LYS A 205 12.05 8.10 -16.43
N ASN A 206 11.80 8.89 -17.46
CA ASN A 206 11.17 8.45 -18.71
C ASN A 206 12.25 8.10 -19.74
#